data_4a31ae88a2d93cd4616c3608250ddcb1
#
_entry.id   4a31ae88a2d93cd4616c3608250ddcb1
#
_cell.length_a   1.000
_cell.length_b   1.000
_cell.length_c   1.000
_cell.angle_alpha   90.00
_cell.angle_beta   90.00
_cell.angle_gamma   90.00
#
_symmetry.space_group_name_H-M   'P 1'
#
loop_
_entity.id
_entity.type
_entity.pdbx_description
1 polymer ?
#
loop_
_entity_poly.entity_id
_entity_poly.type
_entity_poly.pdbx_seq_one_letter_code
_entity_poly.pdbx_strand_id
1 'polypeptide(L)'
;MIPVFITTYERPESCYDLLLQLSEEDRAHGGLFKVFVVADHCEDDYKFARDLCAHLGWRFDMATRHHGMELYAVLLNRFASYMRFSDAPFFLFLQDDVGLAKNFWSKIKTVMTEISDERFGCLNLHVDRARKDDFAGPAKWTEFVAEKHETYDKLGWFDLPAFVGSREMFECVGFSVPRVESWTSSGVPCAWSRALIDAGLGIYRTRKSLVRHRDMVSKMHPDTNEFLSKCSQTVCFDRS
;
A
#
# COMPACT_ATOMS: atom_id res chain seq x y z
N MET A 1 9.42 -11.93 -11.20
CA MET A 1 9.53 -11.62 -9.76
C MET A 1 8.85 -10.28 -9.52
N ILE A 2 8.02 -10.18 -8.48
CA ILE A 2 7.23 -8.98 -8.17
C ILE A 2 7.90 -8.23 -7.03
N PRO A 3 8.32 -6.96 -7.25
CA PRO A 3 8.79 -6.12 -6.16
C PRO A 3 7.69 -5.86 -5.14
N VAL A 4 7.96 -6.06 -3.87
CA VAL A 4 7.08 -5.73 -2.75
C VAL A 4 7.77 -4.68 -1.90
N PHE A 5 7.16 -3.53 -1.76
CA PHE A 5 7.68 -2.41 -1.01
C PHE A 5 6.94 -2.26 0.31
N ILE A 6 7.67 -2.22 1.42
CA ILE A 6 7.12 -2.10 2.76
C ILE A 6 7.72 -0.89 3.45
N THR A 7 6.88 -0.07 4.06
CA THR A 7 7.28 1.02 4.94
C THR A 7 6.96 0.68 6.38
N THR A 8 7.86 1.01 7.31
CA THR A 8 7.66 0.77 8.75
C THR A 8 8.29 1.88 9.60
N TYR A 9 7.66 2.18 10.75
CA TYR A 9 8.16 3.11 11.74
C TYR A 9 7.65 2.74 13.14
N GLU A 10 8.57 2.52 14.09
CA GLU A 10 8.26 2.16 15.50
C GLU A 10 7.29 0.98 15.68
N ARG A 11 7.36 -0.02 14.79
CA ARG A 11 6.45 -1.18 14.78
C ARG A 11 7.17 -2.47 14.38
N PRO A 12 8.23 -2.87 15.10
CA PRO A 12 9.04 -4.03 14.73
C PRO A 12 8.24 -5.34 14.69
N GLU A 13 7.33 -5.58 15.65
CA GLU A 13 6.51 -6.78 15.70
C GLU A 13 5.51 -6.84 14.54
N SER A 14 4.85 -5.72 14.23
CA SER A 14 3.89 -5.63 13.14
C SER A 14 4.56 -5.85 11.78
N CYS A 15 5.74 -5.26 11.59
CA CYS A 15 6.57 -5.48 10.42
C CYS A 15 6.98 -6.95 10.29
N TYR A 16 7.45 -7.57 11.37
CA TYR A 16 7.83 -8.98 11.39
C TYR A 16 6.67 -9.90 11.05
N ASP A 17 5.50 -9.69 11.64
CA ASP A 17 4.28 -10.46 11.36
C ASP A 17 3.85 -10.34 9.89
N LEU A 18 3.94 -9.15 9.29
CA LEU A 18 3.65 -8.96 7.87
C LEU A 18 4.65 -9.73 6.99
N LEU A 19 5.93 -9.68 7.34
CA LEU A 19 6.97 -10.43 6.62
C LEU A 19 6.77 -11.94 6.71
N LEU A 20 6.31 -12.48 7.85
CA LEU A 20 5.97 -13.89 7.98
C LEU A 20 4.82 -14.27 7.04
N GLN A 21 3.73 -13.49 7.01
CA GLN A 21 2.60 -13.73 6.10
C GLN A 21 3.03 -13.68 4.64
N LEU A 22 3.88 -12.71 4.26
CA LEU A 22 4.44 -12.63 2.90
C LEU A 22 5.33 -13.82 2.58
N SER A 23 6.10 -14.33 3.55
CA SER A 23 6.95 -15.50 3.33
C SER A 23 6.14 -16.78 3.06
N GLU A 24 4.97 -16.91 3.70
CA GLU A 24 4.04 -18.01 3.43
C GLU A 24 3.45 -17.92 2.02
N GLU A 25 2.98 -16.72 1.63
CA GLU A 25 2.48 -16.46 0.27
C GLU A 25 3.58 -16.66 -0.78
N ASP A 26 4.80 -16.19 -0.53
CA ASP A 26 5.93 -16.34 -1.45
C ASP A 26 6.27 -17.82 -1.67
N ARG A 27 6.32 -18.60 -0.59
CA ARG A 27 6.55 -20.06 -0.66
C ARG A 27 5.42 -20.75 -1.43
N ALA A 28 4.17 -20.37 -1.19
CA ALA A 28 3.01 -20.95 -1.88
C ALA A 28 3.03 -20.68 -3.41
N HIS A 29 3.76 -19.65 -3.82
CA HIS A 29 3.86 -19.22 -5.22
C HIS A 29 5.26 -19.40 -5.83
N GLY A 30 6.14 -20.18 -5.18
CA GLY A 30 7.43 -20.60 -5.75
C GLY A 30 8.50 -19.50 -5.80
N GLY A 31 8.53 -18.57 -4.83
CA GLY A 31 9.52 -17.48 -4.78
C GLY A 31 9.21 -16.34 -5.74
N LEU A 32 7.96 -15.90 -5.71
CA LEU A 32 7.44 -14.86 -6.60
C LEU A 32 7.88 -13.45 -6.21
N PHE A 33 8.07 -13.19 -4.90
CA PHE A 33 8.27 -11.85 -4.36
C PHE A 33 9.74 -11.49 -4.17
N LYS A 34 10.04 -10.22 -4.40
CA LYS A 34 11.29 -9.58 -3.99
C LYS A 34 10.96 -8.43 -3.06
N VAL A 35 11.13 -8.67 -1.76
CA VAL A 35 10.68 -7.72 -0.73
C VAL A 35 11.78 -6.72 -0.38
N PHE A 36 11.37 -5.46 -0.28
CA PHE A 36 12.19 -4.33 0.13
C PHE A 36 11.49 -3.62 1.29
N VAL A 37 12.06 -3.71 2.48
CA VAL A 37 11.59 -2.98 3.65
C VAL A 37 12.43 -1.74 3.83
N VAL A 38 11.78 -0.62 4.07
CA VAL A 38 12.47 0.59 4.53
C VAL A 38 11.82 1.07 5.83
N ALA A 39 12.58 1.02 6.91
CA ALA A 39 12.22 1.58 8.20
C ALA A 39 12.64 3.05 8.27
N ASP A 40 11.78 3.93 8.83
CA ASP A 40 12.23 5.23 9.28
C ASP A 40 13.17 5.08 10.47
N HIS A 41 14.06 6.04 10.66
CA HIS A 41 15.02 5.99 11.75
C HIS A 41 14.29 6.05 13.09
N CYS A 42 14.50 5.04 13.93
CA CYS A 42 13.99 4.94 15.30
C CYS A 42 14.95 4.09 16.15
N GLU A 43 14.74 4.10 17.47
CA GLU A 43 15.53 3.30 18.41
C GLU A 43 15.03 1.85 18.56
N ASP A 44 13.87 1.53 17.97
CA ASP A 44 13.28 0.21 18.07
C ASP A 44 14.12 -0.88 17.39
N ASP A 45 14.12 -2.06 18.00
CA ASP A 45 14.89 -3.19 17.51
C ASP A 45 14.12 -4.00 16.46
N TYR A 46 14.50 -3.84 15.21
CA TYR A 46 14.00 -4.62 14.07
C TYR A 46 14.79 -5.91 13.83
N LYS A 47 15.51 -6.44 14.82
CA LYS A 47 16.40 -7.59 14.64
C LYS A 47 15.69 -8.76 13.95
N PHE A 48 14.54 -9.19 14.44
CA PHE A 48 13.81 -10.34 13.86
C PHE A 48 13.38 -10.09 12.42
N ALA A 49 12.90 -8.90 12.09
CA ALA A 49 12.54 -8.53 10.72
C ALA A 49 13.74 -8.53 9.78
N ARG A 50 14.88 -7.99 10.24
CA ARG A 50 16.14 -7.99 9.47
C ARG A 50 16.68 -9.40 9.25
N ASP A 51 16.70 -10.23 10.30
CA ASP A 51 17.19 -11.61 10.22
C ASP A 51 16.32 -12.44 9.26
N LEU A 52 15.00 -12.27 9.29
CA LEU A 52 14.08 -12.93 8.35
C LEU A 52 14.31 -12.45 6.91
N CYS A 53 14.44 -11.15 6.68
CA CYS A 53 14.74 -10.61 5.35
C CYS A 53 16.08 -11.18 4.82
N ALA A 54 17.13 -11.20 5.65
CA ALA A 54 18.43 -11.76 5.27
C ALA A 54 18.33 -13.25 4.93
N HIS A 55 17.58 -14.03 5.71
CA HIS A 55 17.36 -15.45 5.47
C HIS A 55 16.64 -15.72 4.14
N LEU A 56 15.67 -14.87 3.77
CA LEU A 56 14.88 -15.01 2.54
C LEU A 56 15.51 -14.31 1.31
N GLY A 57 16.67 -13.69 1.47
CA GLY A 57 17.30 -12.90 0.40
C GLY A 57 16.53 -11.61 0.07
N TRP A 58 15.71 -11.15 1.00
CA TRP A 58 14.98 -9.89 0.95
C TRP A 58 15.85 -8.75 1.50
N ARG A 59 15.47 -7.51 1.21
CA ARG A 59 16.25 -6.36 1.65
C ARG A 59 15.53 -5.59 2.76
N PHE A 60 16.27 -5.25 3.82
CA PHE A 60 15.83 -4.39 4.90
C PHE A 60 16.81 -3.22 5.05
N ASP A 61 16.33 -2.00 4.83
CA ASP A 61 17.09 -0.77 5.01
C ASP A 61 16.46 0.07 6.13
N MET A 62 17.28 0.71 6.95
CA MET A 62 16.85 1.73 7.90
C MET A 62 17.30 3.10 7.40
N ALA A 63 16.42 4.10 7.47
CA ALA A 63 16.79 5.47 7.15
C ALA A 63 17.83 5.99 8.14
N THR A 64 18.74 6.84 7.68
CA THR A 64 19.83 7.40 8.51
C THR A 64 19.37 8.48 9.47
N ARG A 65 18.16 9.02 9.25
CA ARG A 65 17.51 10.01 10.10
C ARG A 65 16.02 9.80 10.10
N HIS A 66 15.33 10.32 11.11
CA HIS A 66 13.88 10.37 11.16
C HIS A 66 13.32 11.38 10.13
N HIS A 67 12.35 10.94 9.33
CA HIS A 67 11.72 11.74 8.28
C HIS A 67 10.25 12.10 8.61
N GLY A 68 9.60 11.37 9.52
CA GLY A 68 8.21 11.60 9.87
C GLY A 68 7.28 11.50 8.64
N MET A 69 6.38 12.47 8.47
CA MET A 69 5.45 12.48 7.34
C MET A 69 6.11 12.63 5.97
N GLU A 70 7.32 13.23 5.91
CA GLU A 70 8.11 13.28 4.67
C GLU A 70 8.63 11.90 4.26
N LEU A 71 8.59 10.92 5.18
CA LEU A 71 9.05 9.56 4.95
C LEU A 71 8.44 8.97 3.69
N TYR A 72 7.15 9.13 3.48
CA TYR A 72 6.49 8.58 2.30
C TYR A 72 7.13 9.06 1.00
N ALA A 73 7.43 10.36 0.88
CA ALA A 73 8.09 10.87 -0.32
C ALA A 73 9.50 10.28 -0.49
N VAL A 74 10.26 10.21 0.61
CA VAL A 74 11.63 9.65 0.58
C VAL A 74 11.61 8.17 0.20
N LEU A 75 10.71 7.39 0.82
CA LEU A 75 10.62 5.96 0.58
C LEU A 75 10.06 5.64 -0.81
N LEU A 76 9.00 6.33 -1.21
CA LEU A 76 8.42 6.16 -2.53
C LEU A 76 9.40 6.57 -3.63
N ASN A 77 10.26 7.57 -3.41
CA ASN A 77 11.34 7.91 -4.33
C ASN A 77 12.41 6.81 -4.40
N ARG A 78 12.72 6.11 -3.30
CA ARG A 78 13.61 4.92 -3.35
C ARG A 78 12.98 3.79 -4.16
N PHE A 79 11.70 3.53 -3.97
CA PHE A 79 10.96 2.52 -4.73
C PHE A 79 10.84 2.91 -6.20
N ALA A 80 10.56 4.18 -6.50
CA ALA A 80 10.55 4.72 -7.85
C ALA A 80 11.92 4.53 -8.54
N SER A 81 13.02 4.80 -7.82
CA SER A 81 14.37 4.56 -8.31
C SER A 81 14.61 3.08 -8.62
N TYR A 82 14.14 2.16 -7.76
CA TYR A 82 14.20 0.73 -8.05
C TYR A 82 13.39 0.37 -9.29
N MET A 83 12.14 0.84 -9.39
CA MET A 83 11.26 0.56 -10.54
C MET A 83 11.81 1.10 -11.85
N ARG A 84 12.55 2.23 -11.82
CA ARG A 84 13.21 2.80 -13.01
C ARG A 84 14.15 1.82 -13.70
N PHE A 85 14.85 0.97 -12.90
CA PHE A 85 15.82 0.00 -13.38
C PHE A 85 15.31 -1.46 -13.37
N SER A 86 14.04 -1.67 -13.05
CA SER A 86 13.38 -2.98 -13.01
C SER A 86 12.55 -3.18 -14.27
N ASP A 87 12.50 -4.38 -14.81
CA ASP A 87 11.59 -4.78 -15.89
C ASP A 87 10.24 -5.29 -15.36
N ALA A 88 10.00 -5.22 -14.05
CA ALA A 88 8.75 -5.66 -13.45
C ALA A 88 7.58 -4.78 -13.92
N PRO A 89 6.51 -5.36 -14.51
CA PRO A 89 5.36 -4.60 -14.98
C PRO A 89 4.49 -4.08 -13.84
N PHE A 90 4.55 -4.74 -12.68
CA PHE A 90 3.77 -4.43 -11.49
C PHE A 90 4.64 -4.45 -10.23
N PHE A 91 4.19 -3.77 -9.20
CA PHE A 91 4.74 -3.83 -7.85
C PHE A 91 3.61 -3.87 -6.82
N LEU A 92 3.91 -4.33 -5.61
CA LEU A 92 3.03 -4.32 -4.46
C LEU A 92 3.58 -3.35 -3.42
N PHE A 93 2.74 -2.49 -2.88
CA PHE A 93 3.06 -1.61 -1.75
C PHE A 93 2.21 -1.98 -0.55
N LEU A 94 2.82 -2.06 0.63
CA LEU A 94 2.17 -2.39 1.89
C LEU A 94 2.72 -1.50 3.01
N GLN A 95 1.84 -1.03 3.89
CA GLN A 95 2.26 -0.51 5.19
C GLN A 95 2.44 -1.66 6.17
N ASP A 96 3.26 -1.46 7.19
CA ASP A 96 3.58 -2.49 8.20
C ASP A 96 2.41 -2.90 9.09
N ASP A 97 1.38 -2.06 9.17
CA ASP A 97 0.19 -2.26 10.00
C ASP A 97 -0.98 -2.95 9.28
N VAL A 98 -0.69 -3.62 8.17
CA VAL A 98 -1.69 -4.45 7.49
C VAL A 98 -1.46 -5.94 7.74
N GLY A 99 -2.56 -6.69 7.82
CA GLY A 99 -2.56 -8.15 7.78
C GLY A 99 -3.13 -8.63 6.44
N LEU A 100 -2.59 -9.70 5.87
CA LEU A 100 -2.98 -10.23 4.57
C LEU A 100 -4.17 -11.20 4.69
N ALA A 101 -5.08 -11.18 3.72
CA ALA A 101 -6.11 -12.20 3.58
C ALA A 101 -5.49 -13.55 3.18
N LYS A 102 -6.14 -14.66 3.53
CA LYS A 102 -5.76 -15.98 3.06
C LYS A 102 -5.78 -16.04 1.53
N ASN A 103 -4.79 -16.68 0.90
CA ASN A 103 -4.61 -16.74 -0.54
C ASN A 103 -4.55 -15.34 -1.19
N PHE A 104 -3.87 -14.44 -0.50
CA PHE A 104 -3.79 -13.02 -0.84
C PHE A 104 -3.43 -12.77 -2.30
N TRP A 105 -2.31 -13.34 -2.76
CA TRP A 105 -1.85 -13.12 -4.12
C TRP A 105 -2.77 -13.75 -5.18
N SER A 106 -3.33 -14.92 -4.91
CA SER A 106 -4.30 -15.55 -5.81
C SER A 106 -5.54 -14.69 -6.02
N LYS A 107 -6.05 -14.06 -4.94
CA LYS A 107 -7.19 -13.13 -5.01
C LYS A 107 -6.83 -11.86 -5.81
N ILE A 108 -5.63 -11.31 -5.63
CA ILE A 108 -5.16 -10.16 -6.43
C ILE A 108 -5.14 -10.54 -7.92
N LYS A 109 -4.54 -11.69 -8.27
CA LYS A 109 -4.49 -12.16 -9.67
C LYS A 109 -5.88 -12.27 -10.29
N THR A 110 -6.85 -12.84 -9.56
CA THR A 110 -8.23 -12.96 -10.04
C THR A 110 -8.79 -11.58 -10.41
N VAL A 111 -8.71 -10.61 -9.49
CA VAL A 111 -9.22 -9.26 -9.76
C VAL A 111 -8.46 -8.59 -10.91
N MET A 112 -7.14 -8.68 -10.95
CA MET A 112 -6.33 -8.09 -12.04
C MET A 112 -6.66 -8.71 -13.41
N THR A 113 -7.02 -10.00 -13.46
CA THR A 113 -7.42 -10.66 -14.71
C THR A 113 -8.79 -10.16 -15.20
N GLU A 114 -9.68 -9.77 -14.30
CA GLU A 114 -10.99 -9.20 -14.64
C GLU A 114 -10.91 -7.73 -15.07
N ILE A 115 -9.87 -6.99 -14.63
CA ILE A 115 -9.61 -5.63 -15.09
C ILE A 115 -9.00 -5.70 -16.49
N SER A 116 -9.86 -5.58 -17.50
CA SER A 116 -9.46 -5.63 -18.92
C SER A 116 -8.93 -4.29 -19.47
N ASP A 117 -8.71 -3.30 -18.62
CA ASP A 117 -8.26 -1.97 -19.02
C ASP A 117 -6.76 -2.00 -19.34
N GLU A 118 -6.41 -1.74 -20.59
CA GLU A 118 -5.02 -1.68 -21.05
C GLU A 118 -4.20 -0.58 -20.35
N ARG A 119 -4.86 0.39 -19.72
CA ARG A 119 -4.25 1.50 -19.01
C ARG A 119 -4.38 1.36 -17.49
N PHE A 120 -4.10 0.17 -16.97
CA PHE A 120 -4.09 -0.10 -15.55
C PHE A 120 -3.03 0.75 -14.83
N GLY A 121 -3.47 1.60 -13.91
CA GLY A 121 -2.59 2.40 -13.03
C GLY A 121 -2.34 1.74 -11.70
N CYS A 122 -3.41 1.54 -10.91
CA CYS A 122 -3.29 0.86 -9.61
C CYS A 122 -4.58 0.17 -9.16
N LEU A 123 -4.44 -0.80 -8.25
CA LEU A 123 -5.52 -1.50 -7.57
C LEU A 123 -5.33 -1.35 -6.05
N ASN A 124 -6.21 -0.59 -5.40
CA ASN A 124 -6.29 -0.50 -3.96
C ASN A 124 -6.82 -1.82 -3.36
N LEU A 125 -6.13 -2.35 -2.35
CA LEU A 125 -6.44 -3.63 -1.72
C LEU A 125 -7.19 -3.48 -0.40
N HIS A 126 -7.26 -2.26 0.13
CA HIS A 126 -7.93 -1.91 1.38
C HIS A 126 -9.28 -1.28 1.10
N VAL A 127 -10.31 -1.74 1.82
CA VAL A 127 -11.66 -1.17 1.79
C VAL A 127 -12.08 -0.84 3.22
N ASP A 128 -12.20 0.44 3.52
CA ASP A 128 -12.66 0.92 4.81
C ASP A 128 -14.16 1.30 4.73
N ARG A 129 -15.00 0.70 5.58
CA ARG A 129 -16.44 0.98 5.65
C ARG A 129 -16.77 2.23 6.47
N ALA A 130 -16.04 2.45 7.55
CA ALA A 130 -16.38 3.49 8.50
C ALA A 130 -16.22 4.89 7.90
N ARG A 131 -15.35 5.04 6.91
CA ARG A 131 -15.20 6.29 6.16
C ARG A 131 -16.41 6.68 5.31
N LYS A 132 -17.41 5.80 5.12
CA LYS A 132 -18.60 6.12 4.33
C LYS A 132 -19.55 7.12 5.00
N ASP A 133 -19.65 7.08 6.31
CA ASP A 133 -20.72 7.75 7.03
C ASP A 133 -20.25 8.94 7.91
N ASP A 134 -18.96 8.97 8.31
CA ASP A 134 -18.45 9.91 9.29
C ASP A 134 -17.63 11.09 8.72
N PHE A 135 -17.29 11.07 7.43
CA PHE A 135 -16.62 12.19 6.80
C PHE A 135 -17.63 13.26 6.39
N ALA A 136 -17.85 14.24 7.26
CA ALA A 136 -18.48 15.53 6.94
C ALA A 136 -17.54 16.42 6.08
N GLY A 137 -16.71 15.81 5.22
CA GLY A 137 -15.89 16.50 4.25
C GLY A 137 -16.60 16.57 2.89
N PRO A 138 -16.16 17.47 1.97
CA PRO A 138 -16.86 17.72 0.71
C PRO A 138 -16.87 16.55 -0.27
N ALA A 139 -16.27 15.40 0.07
CA ALA A 139 -16.25 14.22 -0.79
C ALA A 139 -16.64 12.98 -0.02
N LYS A 140 -17.85 12.50 -0.25
CA LYS A 140 -18.22 11.13 0.10
C LYS A 140 -17.42 10.17 -0.78
N TRP A 141 -16.74 9.20 -0.20
CA TRP A 141 -15.95 8.19 -0.95
C TRP A 141 -16.75 7.49 -2.07
N THR A 142 -18.08 7.44 -1.93
CA THR A 142 -18.99 6.93 -2.96
C THR A 142 -19.04 7.81 -4.21
N GLU A 143 -18.68 9.07 -4.13
CA GLU A 143 -18.67 10.01 -5.26
C GLU A 143 -17.45 9.78 -6.17
N PHE A 144 -16.42 9.06 -5.69
CA PHE A 144 -15.25 8.67 -6.49
C PHE A 144 -15.41 7.35 -7.23
N VAL A 145 -16.53 6.63 -7.04
CA VAL A 145 -16.79 5.39 -7.78
C VAL A 145 -17.37 5.76 -9.15
N ALA A 146 -16.55 5.65 -10.18
CA ALA A 146 -16.95 5.90 -11.56
C ALA A 146 -17.75 4.72 -12.13
N GLU A 147 -17.29 3.49 -11.87
CA GLU A 147 -17.90 2.27 -12.38
C GLU A 147 -17.86 1.17 -11.32
N LYS A 148 -18.90 0.30 -11.30
CA LYS A 148 -19.00 -0.85 -10.38
C LYS A 148 -18.98 -2.15 -11.17
N HIS A 149 -18.07 -3.04 -10.79
CA HIS A 149 -17.96 -4.40 -11.31
C HIS A 149 -18.21 -5.43 -10.20
N GLU A 150 -18.21 -6.72 -10.52
CA GLU A 150 -18.50 -7.76 -9.52
C GLU A 150 -17.44 -7.85 -8.41
N THR A 151 -16.18 -7.79 -8.76
CA THR A 151 -15.03 -7.98 -7.84
C THR A 151 -14.28 -6.71 -7.53
N TYR A 152 -14.44 -5.64 -8.31
CA TYR A 152 -13.77 -4.36 -8.16
C TYR A 152 -14.68 -3.17 -8.49
N ASP A 153 -14.25 -1.99 -8.08
CA ASP A 153 -14.81 -0.70 -8.49
C ASP A 153 -13.73 0.10 -9.23
N LYS A 154 -14.09 0.87 -10.27
CA LYS A 154 -13.22 1.89 -10.86
C LYS A 154 -13.39 3.19 -10.11
N LEU A 155 -12.31 3.85 -9.74
CA LEU A 155 -12.29 5.01 -8.85
C LEU A 155 -11.66 6.23 -9.49
N GLY A 156 -11.98 7.42 -8.94
CA GLY A 156 -11.23 8.66 -9.16
C GLY A 156 -10.23 8.99 -8.04
N TRP A 157 -9.93 8.04 -7.15
CA TRP A 157 -9.09 8.28 -5.98
C TRP A 157 -8.19 7.07 -5.68
N PHE A 158 -6.95 7.36 -5.28
CA PHE A 158 -5.95 6.40 -4.87
C PHE A 158 -5.72 6.47 -3.34
N ASP A 159 -5.49 5.34 -2.69
CA ASP A 159 -5.18 5.27 -1.25
C ASP A 159 -3.91 4.46 -0.98
N LEU A 160 -3.16 4.84 0.07
CA LEU A 160 -1.80 4.36 0.33
C LEU A 160 -1.66 3.08 1.16
N PRO A 161 -2.61 2.61 2.00
CA PRO A 161 -2.28 1.54 2.96
C PRO A 161 -1.79 0.24 2.33
N ALA A 162 -2.39 -0.16 1.19
CA ALA A 162 -1.98 -1.33 0.43
C ALA A 162 -2.49 -1.25 -1.00
N PHE A 163 -1.63 -1.41 -1.98
CA PHE A 163 -2.03 -1.40 -3.39
C PHE A 163 -1.05 -2.16 -4.29
N VAL A 164 -1.57 -2.63 -5.44
CA VAL A 164 -0.75 -3.02 -6.58
C VAL A 164 -0.68 -1.83 -7.53
N GLY A 165 0.51 -1.45 -7.94
CA GLY A 165 0.72 -0.40 -8.95
C GLY A 165 1.35 -0.96 -10.21
N SER A 166 1.05 -0.37 -11.36
CA SER A 166 1.75 -0.65 -12.60
C SER A 166 3.07 0.12 -12.65
N ARG A 167 3.95 -0.28 -13.56
CA ARG A 167 5.16 0.47 -13.86
C ARG A 167 4.83 1.88 -14.36
N GLU A 168 3.79 2.00 -15.18
CA GLU A 168 3.30 3.26 -15.74
C GLU A 168 2.90 4.26 -14.66
N MET A 169 2.48 3.77 -13.47
CA MET A 169 2.21 4.63 -12.31
C MET A 169 3.44 5.44 -11.89
N PHE A 170 4.66 4.89 -11.97
CA PHE A 170 5.89 5.66 -11.75
C PHE A 170 6.33 6.43 -12.98
N GLU A 171 6.11 5.93 -14.16
CA GLU A 171 6.48 6.58 -15.42
C GLU A 171 5.73 7.90 -15.60
N CYS A 172 4.43 7.95 -15.31
CA CYS A 172 3.62 9.16 -15.46
C CYS A 172 4.09 10.33 -14.56
N VAL A 173 4.83 10.04 -13.50
CA VAL A 173 5.44 11.03 -12.59
C VAL A 173 6.95 11.13 -12.73
N GLY A 174 7.53 10.59 -13.81
CA GLY A 174 8.97 10.63 -14.10
C GLY A 174 9.83 9.90 -13.08
N PHE A 175 9.31 8.83 -12.45
CA PHE A 175 9.97 8.09 -11.36
C PHE A 175 10.33 8.96 -10.16
N SER A 176 9.50 9.95 -9.86
CA SER A 176 9.61 10.80 -8.69
C SER A 176 8.22 11.02 -8.10
N VAL A 177 8.10 11.00 -6.78
CA VAL A 177 6.81 11.32 -6.14
C VAL A 177 6.42 12.74 -6.47
N PRO A 178 5.18 12.99 -6.91
CA PRO A 178 4.69 14.33 -7.17
C PRO A 178 4.90 15.24 -5.97
N ARG A 179 5.32 16.49 -6.23
CA ARG A 179 5.48 17.48 -5.17
C ARG A 179 4.11 17.72 -4.50
N VAL A 180 4.08 17.62 -3.17
CA VAL A 180 2.90 17.93 -2.37
C VAL A 180 3.05 19.33 -1.75
N GLU A 181 1.98 20.10 -1.75
CA GLU A 181 1.99 21.44 -1.17
C GLU A 181 1.96 21.41 0.37
N SER A 182 1.41 20.33 0.92
CA SER A 182 1.38 20.10 2.37
C SER A 182 1.53 18.62 2.67
N TRP A 183 2.28 18.29 3.70
CA TRP A 183 2.46 16.93 4.22
C TRP A 183 1.28 16.53 5.12
N THR A 184 0.11 16.40 4.51
CA THR A 184 -1.07 15.82 5.15
C THR A 184 -1.21 14.35 4.75
N SER A 185 -1.96 13.56 5.52
CA SER A 185 -2.25 12.16 5.22
C SER A 185 -2.83 11.93 3.82
N SER A 186 -3.48 12.96 3.25
CA SER A 186 -4.06 12.92 1.90
C SER A 186 -3.18 13.55 0.81
N GLY A 187 -2.06 14.19 1.16
CA GLY A 187 -1.23 14.93 0.20
C GLY A 187 -0.66 14.07 -0.92
N VAL A 188 0.02 12.98 -0.57
CA VAL A 188 0.60 12.05 -1.56
C VAL A 188 -0.47 11.31 -2.36
N PRO A 189 -1.51 10.70 -1.74
CA PRO A 189 -2.61 10.08 -2.48
C PRO A 189 -3.31 11.04 -3.44
N CYS A 190 -3.55 12.28 -3.02
CA CYS A 190 -4.18 13.32 -3.84
C CYS A 190 -3.33 13.66 -5.08
N ALA A 191 -2.03 13.91 -4.88
CA ALA A 191 -1.11 14.24 -5.95
C ALA A 191 -0.97 13.09 -6.96
N TRP A 192 -0.90 11.85 -6.47
CA TRP A 192 -0.82 10.68 -7.35
C TRP A 192 -2.13 10.39 -8.06
N SER A 193 -3.29 10.50 -7.39
CA SER A 193 -4.58 10.35 -8.05
C SER A 193 -4.73 11.29 -9.23
N ARG A 194 -4.34 12.57 -9.06
CA ARG A 194 -4.35 13.56 -10.14
C ARG A 194 -3.42 13.15 -11.28
N ALA A 195 -2.17 12.78 -10.97
CA ALA A 195 -1.20 12.38 -11.98
C ALA A 195 -1.66 11.15 -12.78
N LEU A 196 -2.25 10.15 -12.13
CA LEU A 196 -2.81 8.96 -12.79
C LEU A 196 -3.97 9.32 -13.71
N ILE A 197 -4.91 10.16 -13.24
CA ILE A 197 -6.06 10.61 -14.02
C ILE A 197 -5.59 11.44 -15.24
N ASP A 198 -4.69 12.39 -15.04
CA ASP A 198 -4.14 13.23 -16.13
C ASP A 198 -3.39 12.38 -17.17
N ALA A 199 -2.73 11.30 -16.75
CA ALA A 199 -2.12 10.33 -17.63
C ALA A 199 -3.13 9.36 -18.28
N GLY A 200 -4.40 9.39 -17.90
CA GLY A 200 -5.44 8.47 -18.35
C GLY A 200 -5.26 7.04 -17.85
N LEU A 201 -4.61 6.86 -16.70
CA LEU A 201 -4.42 5.56 -16.06
C LEU A 201 -5.59 5.25 -15.13
N GLY A 202 -6.08 4.00 -15.18
CA GLY A 202 -7.20 3.54 -14.36
C GLY A 202 -6.80 3.34 -12.89
N ILE A 203 -7.66 3.80 -11.98
CA ILE A 203 -7.54 3.57 -10.54
C ILE A 203 -8.67 2.63 -10.13
N TYR A 204 -8.34 1.52 -9.48
CA TYR A 204 -9.28 0.48 -9.11
C TYR A 204 -9.22 0.19 -7.61
N ARG A 205 -10.25 -0.46 -7.10
CA ARG A 205 -10.32 -0.96 -5.73
C ARG A 205 -11.02 -2.31 -5.70
N THR A 206 -10.49 -3.25 -4.93
CA THR A 206 -11.21 -4.51 -4.66
C THR A 206 -12.50 -4.24 -3.91
N ARG A 207 -13.59 -4.96 -4.20
CA ARG A 207 -14.87 -4.82 -3.45
C ARG A 207 -14.82 -5.47 -2.08
N LYS A 208 -13.99 -6.49 -1.91
CA LYS A 208 -13.67 -7.08 -0.60
C LYS A 208 -12.25 -6.69 -0.25
N SER A 209 -12.03 -6.27 0.97
CA SER A 209 -10.68 -5.94 1.43
C SER A 209 -9.80 -7.20 1.41
N LEU A 210 -8.64 -7.08 0.77
CA LEU A 210 -7.63 -8.15 0.76
C LEU A 210 -6.56 -7.93 1.84
N VAL A 211 -6.61 -6.79 2.52
CA VAL A 211 -5.80 -6.51 3.69
C VAL A 211 -6.67 -6.02 4.83
N ARG A 212 -6.27 -6.32 6.07
CA ARG A 212 -6.87 -5.74 7.26
C ARG A 212 -5.90 -4.74 7.85
N HIS A 213 -6.31 -3.49 7.95
CA HIS A 213 -5.59 -2.52 8.76
C HIS A 213 -5.68 -2.95 10.23
N ARG A 214 -4.55 -3.06 10.91
CA ARG A 214 -4.51 -3.42 12.33
C ARG A 214 -4.93 -2.22 13.14
N ASP A 215 -5.70 -2.47 14.22
CA ASP A 215 -6.15 -1.45 15.18
C ASP A 215 -4.96 -0.99 16.04
N MET A 216 -4.04 -0.25 15.43
CA MET A 216 -2.86 0.28 16.09
C MET A 216 -2.94 1.80 16.17
N VAL A 217 -2.44 2.34 17.29
CA VAL A 217 -2.28 3.79 17.44
C VAL A 217 -1.41 4.33 16.31
N SER A 218 -1.91 5.33 15.58
CA SER A 218 -1.13 5.97 14.53
C SER A 218 0.07 6.68 15.15
N LYS A 219 1.28 6.27 14.78
CA LYS A 219 2.51 6.92 15.22
C LYS A 219 2.75 8.25 14.50
N MET A 220 2.20 8.37 13.28
CA MET A 220 2.33 9.61 12.48
C MET A 220 1.22 10.63 12.75
N HIS A 221 0.08 10.20 13.30
CA HIS A 221 -1.08 11.03 13.59
C HIS A 221 -1.64 10.72 14.98
N PRO A 222 -0.92 11.03 16.08
CA PRO A 222 -1.36 10.68 17.43
C PRO A 222 -2.73 11.29 17.79
N ASP A 223 -3.04 12.46 17.26
CA ASP A 223 -4.30 13.18 17.53
C ASP A 223 -5.52 12.55 16.83
N THR A 224 -5.30 11.65 15.86
CA THR A 224 -6.37 10.97 15.12
C THR A 224 -6.70 9.58 15.68
N ASN A 225 -6.06 9.15 16.75
CA ASN A 225 -6.21 7.80 17.31
C ASN A 225 -7.62 7.50 17.79
N GLU A 226 -8.34 8.49 18.35
CA GLU A 226 -9.73 8.34 18.73
C GLU A 226 -10.65 8.13 17.51
N PHE A 227 -10.32 8.75 16.40
CA PHE A 227 -11.02 8.58 15.13
C PHE A 227 -10.74 7.21 14.51
N LEU A 228 -9.47 6.77 14.50
CA LEU A 228 -9.06 5.47 13.92
C LEU A 228 -9.63 4.28 14.71
N SER A 229 -9.80 4.39 16.04
CA SER A 229 -10.44 3.34 16.84
C SER A 229 -11.90 3.11 16.44
N LYS A 230 -12.58 4.12 15.92
CA LYS A 230 -13.95 4.03 15.39
C LYS A 230 -13.98 3.55 13.92
N CYS A 231 -12.87 3.67 13.19
CA CYS A 231 -12.76 3.30 11.77
C CYS A 231 -12.31 1.86 11.51
N SER A 232 -12.02 1.07 12.55
CA SER A 232 -11.35 -0.23 12.44
C SER A 232 -12.21 -1.39 11.91
N GLN A 233 -13.45 -1.16 11.51
CA GLN A 233 -14.31 -2.20 10.95
C GLN A 233 -14.00 -2.44 9.47
N THR A 234 -12.98 -3.24 9.21
CA THR A 234 -12.64 -3.72 7.86
C THR A 234 -13.76 -4.60 7.29
N VAL A 235 -14.19 -4.25 6.09
CA VAL A 235 -15.25 -4.98 5.40
C VAL A 235 -14.77 -6.32 4.89
N CYS A 236 -15.36 -7.39 5.41
CA CYS A 236 -15.21 -8.75 4.86
C CYS A 236 -13.76 -9.22 4.74
N PHE A 237 -12.99 -9.09 5.82
CA PHE A 237 -11.71 -9.78 5.95
C PHE A 237 -11.97 -11.23 6.31
N ASP A 238 -11.78 -12.14 5.35
CA ASP A 238 -11.97 -13.56 5.55
C ASP A 238 -10.64 -14.23 5.93
N ARG A 239 -10.56 -14.69 7.19
CA ARG A 239 -9.49 -15.55 7.71
C ARG A 239 -9.85 -17.04 7.72
N SER A 240 -11.10 -17.39 7.33
CA SER A 240 -11.54 -18.78 7.30
C SER A 240 -10.91 -19.60 6.17
#